data_4b8c07287b6ed4a665526aada16d99d5
#
_entry.id   4b8c07287b6ed4a665526aada16d99d5
#
_cell.length_a   1.000
_cell.length_b   1.000
_cell.length_c   1.000
_cell.angle_alpha   90.00
_cell.angle_beta   90.00
_cell.angle_gamma   90.00
#
_symmetry.space_group_name_H-M   'P 1'
#
loop_
_entity.id
_entity.type
_entity.pdbx_description
1 polymer ?
#
loop_
_entity_poly.entity_id
_entity_poly.type
_entity_poly.pdbx_seq_one_letter_code
_entity_poly.pdbx_strand_id
1 'polypeptide(L)'
;MSTTPLNLADNLAQHLAVHVGGSFNTTRAAWPHLVAQGYGRIVMTTSAGLFGLPNNTSYATAKGAVIGLTRSLTTAGAAHGIKVNLIAPAAWTRMAGQPAEGDDAAGGAAPMSPDLVAPMVAYLAHEACPVSGEIYAAGAGRLARIFIATTEGYVHPGADLTVEDVADHWAVINDETGYTVPTDLTDWSATFLAHLDPGGTEPQP
;
A
#
# COMPACT_ATOMS: atom_id res chain seq x y z
N MET A 1 -19.92 -26.00 -2.01
CA MET A 1 -18.98 -24.94 -1.59
C MET A 1 -19.75 -23.64 -1.48
N SER A 2 -19.69 -22.96 -0.35
CA SER A 2 -20.44 -21.72 -0.13
C SER A 2 -19.91 -20.65 -1.11
N THR A 3 -20.81 -20.08 -1.91
CA THR A 3 -20.52 -19.02 -2.89
C THR A 3 -20.51 -17.61 -2.25
N THR A 4 -20.51 -17.53 -0.92
CA THR A 4 -20.52 -16.25 -0.21
C THR A 4 -19.08 -15.70 -0.15
N PRO A 5 -18.83 -14.48 -0.63
CA PRO A 5 -17.50 -13.84 -0.58
C PRO A 5 -17.04 -13.56 0.87
N LEU A 6 -17.96 -13.60 1.82
CA LEU A 6 -17.69 -13.46 3.24
C LEU A 6 -17.52 -14.85 3.86
N ASN A 7 -16.29 -15.31 3.91
CA ASN A 7 -15.92 -16.48 4.68
C ASN A 7 -16.15 -16.23 6.17
N LEU A 8 -16.19 -17.32 6.95
CA LEU A 8 -16.49 -17.29 8.38
C LEU A 8 -15.67 -16.23 9.13
N ALA A 9 -16.25 -15.64 10.17
CA ALA A 9 -15.60 -14.64 11.03
C ALA A 9 -14.23 -15.12 11.54
N ASP A 10 -14.07 -16.40 11.84
CA ASP A 10 -12.81 -17.01 12.26
C ASP A 10 -11.72 -16.92 11.17
N ASN A 11 -12.07 -17.00 9.89
CA ASN A 11 -11.11 -16.85 8.79
C ASN A 11 -10.58 -15.42 8.73
N LEU A 12 -11.44 -14.40 8.89
CA LEU A 12 -11.01 -13.01 8.97
C LEU A 12 -10.08 -12.77 10.17
N ALA A 13 -10.47 -13.26 11.35
CA ALA A 13 -9.67 -13.12 12.57
C ALA A 13 -8.27 -13.73 12.41
N GLN A 14 -8.16 -14.91 11.79
CA GLN A 14 -6.88 -15.57 11.51
C GLN A 14 -6.01 -14.75 10.54
N HIS A 15 -6.58 -14.24 9.44
CA HIS A 15 -5.87 -13.41 8.50
C HIS A 15 -5.38 -12.10 9.15
N LEU A 16 -6.21 -11.44 9.97
CA LEU A 16 -5.82 -10.25 10.70
C LEU A 16 -4.72 -10.55 11.72
N ALA A 17 -4.85 -11.63 12.49
CA ALA A 17 -3.86 -12.02 13.48
C ALA A 17 -2.47 -12.28 12.84
N VAL A 18 -2.43 -13.01 11.72
CA VAL A 18 -1.17 -13.36 11.05
C VAL A 18 -0.58 -12.17 10.30
N HIS A 19 -1.36 -11.55 9.41
CA HIS A 19 -0.82 -10.55 8.49
C HIS A 19 -0.67 -9.16 9.12
N VAL A 20 -1.65 -8.74 9.91
CA VAL A 20 -1.62 -7.42 10.57
C VAL A 20 -0.95 -7.52 11.94
N GLY A 21 -1.45 -8.40 12.80
CA GLY A 21 -0.91 -8.61 14.14
C GLY A 21 0.56 -9.07 14.12
N GLY A 22 0.91 -10.00 13.22
CA GLY A 22 2.31 -10.44 13.03
C GLY A 22 3.22 -9.29 12.62
N SER A 23 2.85 -8.52 11.59
CA SER A 23 3.63 -7.36 11.12
C SER A 23 3.76 -6.30 12.21
N PHE A 24 2.66 -5.96 12.90
CA PHE A 24 2.64 -4.99 13.98
C PHE A 24 3.53 -5.42 15.15
N ASN A 25 3.39 -6.65 15.65
CA ASN A 25 4.13 -7.13 16.82
C ASN A 25 5.64 -7.24 16.54
N THR A 26 6.01 -7.73 15.36
CA THR A 26 7.42 -7.80 14.95
C THR A 26 8.03 -6.41 14.87
N THR A 27 7.34 -5.47 14.23
CA THR A 27 7.79 -4.09 14.12
C THR A 27 7.89 -3.43 15.49
N ARG A 28 6.88 -3.61 16.36
CA ARG A 28 6.88 -3.09 17.73
C ARG A 28 8.07 -3.57 18.53
N ALA A 29 8.41 -4.85 18.40
CA ALA A 29 9.56 -5.41 19.11
C ALA A 29 10.90 -4.85 18.59
N ALA A 30 11.03 -4.65 17.29
CA ALA A 30 12.24 -4.10 16.67
C ALA A 30 12.38 -2.58 16.85
N TRP A 31 11.27 -1.86 16.98
CA TRP A 31 11.21 -0.40 16.91
C TRP A 31 12.19 0.34 17.85
N PRO A 32 12.26 0.03 19.16
CA PRO A 32 13.20 0.70 20.05
C PRO A 32 14.66 0.52 19.64
N HIS A 33 15.02 -0.61 19.06
CA HIS A 33 16.38 -0.87 18.56
C HIS A 33 16.67 -0.03 17.30
N LEU A 34 15.71 0.06 16.38
CA LEU A 34 15.82 0.88 15.17
C LEU A 34 15.96 2.36 15.51
N VAL A 35 15.17 2.85 16.47
CA VAL A 35 15.26 4.23 16.97
C VAL A 35 16.62 4.49 17.62
N ALA A 36 17.09 3.58 18.47
CA ALA A 36 18.37 3.76 19.17
C ALA A 36 19.58 3.82 18.22
N GLN A 37 19.53 3.09 17.09
CA GLN A 37 20.61 3.13 16.09
C GLN A 37 20.47 4.25 15.06
N GLY A 38 19.32 4.96 15.04
CA GLY A 38 19.05 6.04 14.07
C GLY A 38 18.91 5.54 12.62
N TYR A 39 18.61 4.27 12.42
CA TYR A 39 18.51 3.64 11.11
C TYR A 39 17.58 2.44 11.16
N GLY A 40 16.73 2.31 10.16
CA GLY A 40 15.87 1.14 9.98
C GLY A 40 15.36 0.99 8.56
N ARG A 41 15.21 -0.27 8.13
CA ARG A 41 14.57 -0.63 6.86
C ARG A 41 13.61 -1.76 7.14
N ILE A 42 12.33 -1.50 6.93
CA ILE A 42 11.25 -2.46 7.14
C ILE A 42 10.56 -2.67 5.80
N VAL A 43 10.45 -3.92 5.38
CA VAL A 43 9.70 -4.30 4.18
C VAL A 43 8.56 -5.21 4.60
N MET A 44 7.34 -4.72 4.45
CA MET A 44 6.12 -5.50 4.72
C MET A 44 5.55 -6.07 3.43
N THR A 45 4.76 -7.12 3.54
CA THR A 45 4.16 -7.78 2.38
C THR A 45 2.67 -7.53 2.32
N THR A 46 2.23 -6.80 1.29
CA THR A 46 0.85 -6.68 0.86
C THR A 46 0.55 -7.67 -0.29
N SER A 47 -0.42 -7.40 -1.12
CA SER A 47 -0.78 -8.26 -2.26
C SER A 47 -1.48 -7.44 -3.34
N ALA A 48 -1.32 -7.82 -4.61
CA ALA A 48 -2.17 -7.33 -5.69
C ALA A 48 -3.67 -7.71 -5.51
N GLY A 49 -3.99 -8.61 -4.56
CA GLY A 49 -5.36 -8.87 -4.13
C GLY A 49 -6.09 -7.64 -3.59
N LEU A 50 -5.38 -6.54 -3.28
CA LEU A 50 -5.97 -5.25 -2.92
C LEU A 50 -6.84 -4.63 -4.05
N PHE A 51 -6.60 -5.01 -5.31
CA PHE A 51 -7.41 -4.58 -6.45
C PHE A 51 -8.74 -5.34 -6.58
N GLY A 52 -9.04 -6.24 -5.66
CA GLY A 52 -10.25 -7.05 -5.63
C GLY A 52 -9.94 -8.51 -5.93
N LEU A 53 -9.95 -9.34 -4.89
CA LEU A 53 -9.76 -10.78 -4.99
C LEU A 53 -11.09 -11.48 -4.72
N PRO A 54 -11.78 -12.01 -5.76
CA PRO A 54 -13.05 -12.71 -5.57
C PRO A 54 -12.89 -13.89 -4.62
N ASN A 55 -13.88 -14.12 -3.78
CA ASN A 55 -13.95 -15.25 -2.85
C ASN A 55 -12.83 -15.32 -1.79
N ASN A 56 -12.05 -14.27 -1.61
CA ASN A 56 -11.02 -14.20 -0.57
C ASN A 56 -10.95 -12.82 0.10
N THR A 57 -12.10 -12.33 0.54
CA THR A 57 -12.28 -11.01 1.16
C THR A 57 -11.43 -10.86 2.42
N SER A 58 -11.35 -11.89 3.27
CA SER A 58 -10.57 -11.85 4.52
C SER A 58 -9.08 -11.61 4.27
N TYR A 59 -8.51 -12.29 3.27
CA TYR A 59 -7.11 -12.09 2.88
C TYR A 59 -6.89 -10.69 2.30
N ALA A 60 -7.74 -10.26 1.36
CA ALA A 60 -7.66 -8.94 0.74
C ALA A 60 -7.76 -7.82 1.80
N THR A 61 -8.70 -7.97 2.76
CA THR A 61 -8.85 -7.05 3.90
C THR A 61 -7.56 -6.96 4.72
N ALA A 62 -7.00 -8.10 5.12
CA ALA A 62 -5.79 -8.12 5.93
C ALA A 62 -4.58 -7.52 5.19
N LYS A 63 -4.43 -7.80 3.89
CA LYS A 63 -3.35 -7.25 3.06
C LYS A 63 -3.54 -5.74 2.77
N GLY A 64 -4.78 -5.27 2.65
CA GLY A 64 -5.09 -3.84 2.61
C GLY A 64 -4.76 -3.12 3.92
N ALA A 65 -5.07 -3.73 5.07
CA ALA A 65 -4.77 -3.16 6.39
C ALA A 65 -3.26 -2.93 6.62
N VAL A 66 -2.39 -3.77 6.07
CA VAL A 66 -0.93 -3.59 6.16
C VAL A 66 -0.46 -2.31 5.45
N ILE A 67 -1.22 -1.80 4.47
CA ILE A 67 -0.92 -0.53 3.80
C ILE A 67 -1.05 0.63 4.80
N GLY A 68 -2.18 0.71 5.51
CA GLY A 68 -2.38 1.73 6.55
C GLY A 68 -1.33 1.66 7.66
N LEU A 69 -0.98 0.45 8.10
CA LEU A 69 0.09 0.24 9.08
C LEU A 69 1.43 0.80 8.57
N THR A 70 1.82 0.48 7.33
CA THR A 70 3.07 0.96 6.72
C THR A 70 3.09 2.48 6.61
N ARG A 71 2.03 3.10 6.13
CA ARG A 71 1.92 4.56 5.98
C ARG A 71 2.09 5.27 7.32
N SER A 72 1.40 4.78 8.37
CA SER A 72 1.53 5.32 9.73
C SER A 72 2.95 5.18 10.30
N LEU A 73 3.58 4.02 10.12
CA LEU A 73 4.95 3.77 10.58
C LEU A 73 5.99 4.59 9.81
N THR A 74 5.75 4.89 8.54
CA THR A 74 6.60 5.79 7.73
C THR A 74 6.69 7.17 8.36
N THR A 75 5.56 7.77 8.71
CA THR A 75 5.50 9.08 9.37
C THR A 75 6.18 9.04 10.73
N ALA A 76 5.88 8.01 11.55
CA ALA A 76 6.50 7.84 12.86
C ALA A 76 8.01 7.61 12.80
N GLY A 77 8.51 6.96 11.73
CA GLY A 77 9.92 6.62 11.56
C GLY A 77 10.78 7.71 10.96
N ALA A 78 10.18 8.73 10.33
CA ALA A 78 10.89 9.76 9.56
C ALA A 78 11.98 10.47 10.36
N ALA A 79 11.68 10.89 11.60
CA ALA A 79 12.63 11.56 12.49
C ALA A 79 13.75 10.64 13.02
N HIS A 80 13.64 9.33 12.80
CA HIS A 80 14.57 8.31 13.32
C HIS A 80 15.37 7.59 12.22
N GLY A 81 15.31 8.07 10.96
CA GLY A 81 15.99 7.42 9.84
C GLY A 81 15.42 6.04 9.48
N ILE A 82 14.19 5.74 9.94
CA ILE A 82 13.50 4.48 9.69
C ILE A 82 12.62 4.63 8.46
N LYS A 83 12.82 3.75 7.47
CA LYS A 83 12.00 3.68 6.27
C LYS A 83 11.18 2.38 6.26
N VAL A 84 9.92 2.48 5.89
CA VAL A 84 8.99 1.36 5.87
C VAL A 84 8.31 1.31 4.51
N ASN A 85 8.47 0.21 3.78
CA ASN A 85 7.92 0.05 2.44
C ASN A 85 7.17 -1.28 2.31
N LEU A 86 6.44 -1.43 1.22
CA LEU A 86 5.62 -2.61 0.92
C LEU A 86 6.06 -3.28 -0.37
N ILE A 87 6.02 -4.60 -0.35
CA ILE A 87 6.10 -5.43 -1.55
C ILE A 87 4.74 -6.12 -1.80
N ALA A 88 4.27 -6.11 -3.04
CA ALA A 88 3.17 -6.92 -3.55
C ALA A 88 3.77 -7.93 -4.54
N PRO A 89 4.17 -9.12 -4.08
CA PRO A 89 4.88 -10.08 -4.92
C PRO A 89 3.92 -10.78 -5.89
N ALA A 90 4.40 -11.02 -7.12
CA ALA A 90 3.77 -11.86 -8.11
C ALA A 90 4.72 -13.02 -8.43
N ALA A 91 4.54 -14.12 -7.72
CA ALA A 91 5.37 -15.31 -7.85
C ALA A 91 4.53 -16.58 -7.66
N TRP A 92 4.91 -17.62 -8.37
CA TRP A 92 4.35 -18.93 -8.18
C TRP A 92 4.98 -19.56 -6.94
N THR A 93 4.12 -19.92 -6.00
CA THR A 93 4.48 -20.56 -4.76
C THR A 93 3.50 -21.69 -4.50
N ARG A 94 3.78 -22.56 -3.53
CA ARG A 94 2.85 -23.61 -3.09
C ARG A 94 1.45 -23.06 -2.76
N MET A 95 1.35 -21.84 -2.27
CA MET A 95 0.07 -21.17 -1.99
C MET A 95 -0.66 -20.73 -3.26
N ALA A 96 0.05 -20.47 -4.35
CA ALA A 96 -0.49 -20.03 -5.64
C ALA A 96 -0.72 -21.19 -6.61
N GLY A 97 -0.64 -22.45 -6.14
CA GLY A 97 -0.85 -23.62 -6.99
C GLY A 97 0.37 -23.96 -7.86
N GLN A 98 1.58 -23.82 -7.31
CA GLN A 98 2.81 -24.24 -8.00
C GLN A 98 2.64 -25.66 -8.55
N PRO A 99 3.01 -25.93 -9.80
CA PRO A 99 3.08 -27.29 -10.33
C PRO A 99 3.96 -28.18 -9.42
N ALA A 100 3.60 -29.45 -9.28
CA ALA A 100 4.39 -30.40 -8.52
C ALA A 100 5.84 -30.45 -9.04
N GLU A 101 6.81 -30.70 -8.14
CA GLU A 101 8.22 -30.93 -8.49
C GLU A 101 8.31 -31.91 -9.67
N GLY A 102 8.82 -31.47 -10.80
CA GLY A 102 9.01 -32.32 -11.98
C GLY A 102 8.61 -31.70 -13.32
N ASP A 103 7.85 -30.61 -13.34
CA ASP A 103 7.47 -29.91 -14.58
C ASP A 103 8.50 -28.85 -15.04
N ASP A 104 9.69 -28.83 -14.45
CA ASP A 104 10.83 -27.99 -14.86
C ASP A 104 11.49 -28.53 -16.14
N ALA A 105 10.69 -28.70 -17.17
CA ALA A 105 11.21 -28.98 -18.51
C ALA A 105 11.73 -27.68 -19.12
N ALA A 106 13.04 -27.52 -19.02
CA ALA A 106 13.91 -26.54 -19.67
C ALA A 106 14.49 -25.50 -18.71
N GLY A 107 15.69 -25.68 -18.34
CA GLY A 107 16.79 -24.89 -17.77
C GLY A 107 16.80 -23.37 -17.78
N GLY A 108 15.64 -22.71 -17.74
CA GLY A 108 15.45 -21.27 -17.53
C GLY A 108 14.64 -21.04 -16.28
N ALA A 109 14.93 -19.97 -15.54
CA ALA A 109 14.12 -19.56 -14.40
C ALA A 109 12.64 -19.49 -14.81
N ALA A 110 11.75 -20.18 -14.07
CA ALA A 110 10.33 -20.16 -14.36
C ALA A 110 9.85 -18.69 -14.44
N PRO A 111 8.98 -18.30 -15.38
CA PRO A 111 8.60 -16.90 -15.59
C PRO A 111 7.99 -16.24 -14.35
N MET A 112 7.57 -17.01 -13.37
CA MET A 112 7.02 -16.54 -12.10
C MET A 112 7.86 -16.99 -10.87
N SER A 113 9.19 -17.19 -11.06
CA SER A 113 10.08 -17.55 -9.95
C SER A 113 10.08 -16.47 -8.87
N PRO A 114 10.06 -16.85 -7.57
CA PRO A 114 10.30 -15.93 -6.45
C PRO A 114 11.63 -15.16 -6.56
N ASP A 115 12.63 -15.69 -7.26
CA ASP A 115 13.91 -15.03 -7.49
C ASP A 115 13.77 -13.72 -8.26
N LEU A 116 12.68 -13.56 -9.04
CA LEU A 116 12.35 -12.32 -9.73
C LEU A 116 11.70 -11.26 -8.81
N VAL A 117 11.37 -11.62 -7.58
CA VAL A 117 10.87 -10.69 -6.54
C VAL A 117 11.99 -10.25 -5.61
N ALA A 118 12.90 -11.15 -5.27
CA ALA A 118 13.94 -10.96 -4.26
C ALA A 118 14.80 -9.68 -4.46
N PRO A 119 15.21 -9.29 -5.69
CA PRO A 119 16.00 -8.07 -5.90
C PRO A 119 15.28 -6.79 -5.45
N MET A 120 13.96 -6.69 -5.67
CA MET A 120 13.18 -5.53 -5.20
C MET A 120 13.13 -5.48 -3.67
N VAL A 121 12.90 -6.62 -3.01
CA VAL A 121 12.90 -6.68 -1.54
C VAL A 121 14.28 -6.29 -0.98
N ALA A 122 15.35 -6.81 -1.57
CA ALA A 122 16.71 -6.47 -1.18
C ALA A 122 17.01 -4.97 -1.34
N TYR A 123 16.56 -4.36 -2.44
CA TYR A 123 16.74 -2.92 -2.66
C TYR A 123 15.93 -2.08 -1.66
N LEU A 124 14.68 -2.45 -1.38
CA LEU A 124 13.85 -1.76 -0.38
C LEU A 124 14.45 -1.84 1.05
N ALA A 125 15.20 -2.89 1.35
CA ALA A 125 15.91 -3.07 2.60
C ALA A 125 17.33 -2.44 2.60
N HIS A 126 17.83 -1.98 1.45
CA HIS A 126 19.16 -1.43 1.31
C HIS A 126 19.26 0.01 1.81
N GLU A 127 20.42 0.43 2.25
CA GLU A 127 20.67 1.80 2.73
C GLU A 127 20.44 2.86 1.65
N ALA A 128 20.78 2.55 0.39
CA ALA A 128 20.57 3.42 -0.76
C ALA A 128 19.11 3.59 -1.17
N CYS A 129 18.16 2.83 -0.58
CA CYS A 129 16.74 3.00 -0.90
C CYS A 129 16.27 4.40 -0.51
N PRO A 130 15.83 5.25 -1.47
CA PRO A 130 15.50 6.64 -1.19
C PRO A 130 14.10 6.81 -0.60
N VAL A 131 13.20 5.85 -0.76
CA VAL A 131 11.76 5.99 -0.49
C VAL A 131 11.31 5.40 0.83
N SER A 132 10.19 5.88 1.34
CA SER A 132 9.46 5.33 2.48
C SER A 132 7.95 5.53 2.26
N GLY A 133 7.13 4.58 2.71
CA GLY A 133 5.67 4.60 2.56
C GLY A 133 5.16 4.07 1.23
N GLU A 134 6.04 3.55 0.39
CA GLU A 134 5.74 3.16 -0.97
C GLU A 134 5.38 1.68 -1.11
N ILE A 135 4.60 1.37 -2.15
CA ILE A 135 4.17 0.02 -2.49
C ILE A 135 4.75 -0.35 -3.84
N TYR A 136 5.43 -1.48 -3.94
CA TYR A 136 5.96 -1.99 -5.20
C TYR A 136 5.42 -3.37 -5.52
N ALA A 137 4.90 -3.54 -6.74
CA ALA A 137 4.67 -4.85 -7.31
C ALA A 137 5.96 -5.36 -7.95
N ALA A 138 6.29 -6.62 -7.73
CA ALA A 138 7.47 -7.25 -8.32
C ALA A 138 7.18 -8.71 -8.66
N GLY A 139 7.59 -9.14 -9.85
CA GLY A 139 7.47 -10.51 -10.31
C GLY A 139 7.43 -10.61 -11.84
N ALA A 140 7.63 -11.79 -12.37
CA ALA A 140 7.64 -12.04 -13.81
C ALA A 140 8.55 -11.07 -14.60
N GLY A 141 9.65 -10.62 -14.02
CA GLY A 141 10.57 -9.66 -14.62
C GLY A 141 10.05 -8.22 -14.68
N ARG A 142 8.88 -7.92 -14.07
CA ARG A 142 8.30 -6.57 -14.02
C ARG A 142 8.37 -6.00 -12.62
N LEU A 143 8.73 -4.72 -12.53
CA LEU A 143 8.70 -3.91 -11.32
C LEU A 143 7.78 -2.71 -11.58
N ALA A 144 6.85 -2.41 -10.66
CA ALA A 144 5.94 -1.28 -10.79
C ALA A 144 5.60 -0.71 -9.42
N ARG A 145 5.43 0.61 -9.35
CA ARG A 145 4.89 1.28 -8.17
C ARG A 145 3.36 1.18 -8.17
N ILE A 146 2.80 0.89 -7.01
CA ILE A 146 1.37 1.03 -6.71
C ILE A 146 1.24 2.22 -5.78
N PHE A 147 0.28 3.11 -6.02
CA PHE A 147 0.09 4.30 -5.19
C PHE A 147 -1.39 4.58 -4.95
N ILE A 148 -1.67 5.31 -3.87
CA ILE A 148 -2.99 5.84 -3.54
C ILE A 148 -2.98 7.31 -3.93
N ALA A 149 -3.94 7.71 -4.75
CA ALA A 149 -4.06 9.06 -5.28
C ALA A 149 -5.39 9.69 -4.87
N THR A 150 -5.47 11.00 -4.95
CA THR A 150 -6.69 11.78 -4.78
C THR A 150 -6.88 12.67 -6.00
N THR A 151 -8.07 12.67 -6.59
CA THR A 151 -8.45 13.61 -7.66
C THR A 151 -8.47 15.03 -7.12
N GLU A 152 -8.44 16.03 -7.99
CA GLU A 152 -8.63 17.43 -7.61
C GLU A 152 -10.03 17.63 -7.00
N GLY A 153 -11.03 16.99 -7.59
CA GLY A 153 -12.40 16.97 -7.09
C GLY A 153 -13.16 18.26 -7.31
N TYR A 154 -14.21 18.46 -6.53
CA TYR A 154 -15.12 19.60 -6.59
C TYR A 154 -15.18 20.32 -5.26
N VAL A 155 -15.06 21.63 -5.28
CA VAL A 155 -15.25 22.50 -4.11
C VAL A 155 -16.60 23.20 -4.23
N HIS A 156 -17.52 22.89 -3.31
CA HIS A 156 -18.83 23.53 -3.27
C HIS A 156 -18.71 24.97 -2.74
N PRO A 157 -19.29 25.97 -3.43
CA PRO A 157 -19.14 27.38 -3.05
C PRO A 157 -19.97 27.81 -1.83
N GLY A 158 -20.95 27.00 -1.40
CA GLY A 158 -21.88 27.32 -0.32
C GLY A 158 -21.77 26.40 0.87
N ALA A 159 -22.57 26.68 1.92
CA ALA A 159 -22.59 25.86 3.14
C ALA A 159 -23.55 24.64 3.04
N ASP A 160 -24.54 24.71 2.16
CA ASP A 160 -25.64 23.75 2.06
C ASP A 160 -25.40 22.78 0.88
N LEU A 161 -24.46 21.86 1.05
CA LEU A 161 -24.18 20.82 0.06
C LEU A 161 -25.29 19.76 0.06
N THR A 162 -25.88 19.50 -1.10
CA THR A 162 -26.98 18.56 -1.30
C THR A 162 -26.55 17.30 -2.06
N VAL A 163 -27.39 16.27 -2.09
CA VAL A 163 -27.17 15.05 -2.89
C VAL A 163 -27.18 15.38 -4.39
N GLU A 164 -28.02 16.33 -4.79
CA GLU A 164 -28.16 16.82 -6.16
C GLU A 164 -26.85 17.50 -6.61
N ASP A 165 -26.23 18.31 -5.76
CA ASP A 165 -24.92 18.93 -6.06
C ASP A 165 -23.85 17.87 -6.31
N VAL A 166 -23.83 16.79 -5.53
CA VAL A 166 -22.90 15.66 -5.75
C VAL A 166 -23.17 14.99 -7.10
N ALA A 167 -24.45 14.76 -7.43
CA ALA A 167 -24.83 14.13 -8.69
C ALA A 167 -24.46 15.00 -9.91
N ASP A 168 -24.73 16.30 -9.84
CA ASP A 168 -24.46 17.25 -10.92
C ASP A 168 -22.95 17.43 -11.18
N HIS A 169 -22.12 17.28 -10.14
CA HIS A 169 -20.65 17.42 -10.23
C HIS A 169 -19.92 16.08 -10.27
N TRP A 170 -20.62 14.95 -10.43
CA TRP A 170 -20.03 13.61 -10.38
C TRP A 170 -18.86 13.41 -11.34
N ALA A 171 -18.93 13.97 -12.53
CA ALA A 171 -17.86 13.88 -13.53
C ALA A 171 -16.58 14.59 -13.07
N VAL A 172 -16.70 15.78 -12.46
CA VAL A 172 -15.56 16.56 -11.95
C VAL A 172 -14.95 15.87 -10.73
N ILE A 173 -15.78 15.35 -9.84
CA ILE A 173 -15.32 14.60 -8.65
C ILE A 173 -14.45 13.40 -9.05
N ASN A 174 -14.76 12.75 -10.18
CA ASN A 174 -14.09 11.55 -10.66
C ASN A 174 -13.05 11.81 -11.78
N ASP A 175 -12.79 13.06 -12.12
CA ASP A 175 -11.77 13.38 -13.12
C ASP A 175 -10.37 13.06 -12.58
N GLU A 176 -9.71 12.08 -13.18
CA GLU A 176 -8.36 11.67 -12.81
C GLU A 176 -7.26 12.63 -13.32
N THR A 177 -7.63 13.63 -14.14
CA THR A 177 -6.68 14.63 -14.61
C THR A 177 -6.19 15.46 -13.43
N GLY A 178 -4.86 15.62 -13.29
CA GLY A 178 -4.29 16.44 -12.21
C GLY A 178 -4.34 15.79 -10.81
N TYR A 179 -4.56 14.46 -10.70
CA TYR A 179 -4.54 13.79 -9.41
C TYR A 179 -3.21 14.02 -8.66
N THR A 180 -3.28 14.00 -7.33
CA THR A 180 -2.11 14.08 -6.45
C THR A 180 -1.86 12.73 -5.77
N VAL A 181 -0.59 12.46 -5.42
CA VAL A 181 -0.16 11.30 -4.64
C VAL A 181 0.41 11.79 -3.32
N PRO A 182 -0.41 11.95 -2.27
CA PRO A 182 0.02 12.53 -1.00
C PRO A 182 1.08 11.66 -0.32
N THR A 183 2.08 12.29 0.23
CA THR A 183 3.16 11.61 0.96
C THR A 183 2.70 11.17 2.35
N ASP A 184 1.85 11.96 3.00
CA ASP A 184 1.26 11.66 4.32
C ASP A 184 -0.08 12.39 4.50
N LEU A 185 -0.65 12.30 5.71
CA LEU A 185 -1.92 12.96 6.05
C LEU A 185 -1.82 14.48 6.03
N THR A 186 -0.68 15.04 6.42
CA THR A 186 -0.48 16.50 6.45
C THR A 186 -0.49 17.07 5.04
N ASP A 187 0.24 16.43 4.13
CA ASP A 187 0.31 16.77 2.71
C ASP A 187 -1.09 16.67 2.05
N TRP A 188 -1.80 15.57 2.31
CA TRP A 188 -3.18 15.42 1.83
C TRP A 188 -4.10 16.51 2.39
N SER A 189 -4.03 16.79 3.69
CA SER A 189 -4.89 17.79 4.32
C SER A 189 -4.61 19.19 3.80
N ALA A 190 -3.34 19.55 3.59
CA ALA A 190 -2.96 20.84 3.04
C ALA A 190 -3.56 21.06 1.64
N THR A 191 -3.55 20.04 0.78
CA THR A 191 -4.17 20.10 -0.54
C THR A 191 -5.71 20.12 -0.47
N PHE A 192 -6.28 19.19 0.31
CA PHE A 192 -7.74 19.01 0.35
C PHE A 192 -8.48 20.20 1.00
N LEU A 193 -7.84 20.86 1.97
CA LEU A 193 -8.41 22.00 2.70
C LEU A 193 -7.94 23.37 2.19
N ALA A 194 -7.14 23.42 1.12
CA ALA A 194 -6.54 24.66 0.62
C ALA A 194 -7.59 25.75 0.28
N HIS A 195 -8.78 25.34 -0.13
CA HIS A 195 -9.89 26.25 -0.45
C HIS A 195 -10.47 27.00 0.78
N LEU A 196 -10.18 26.54 2.01
CA LEU A 196 -10.63 27.18 3.24
C LEU A 196 -9.73 28.36 3.65
N ASP A 197 -8.54 28.48 3.08
CA ASP A 197 -7.58 29.55 3.39
C ASP A 197 -7.27 30.39 2.13
N PRO A 198 -8.24 31.24 1.66
CA PRO A 198 -8.09 32.03 0.45
C PRO A 198 -7.03 33.16 0.57
N GLY A 199 -6.36 33.25 1.75
CA GLY A 199 -5.34 34.26 2.04
C GLY A 199 -3.91 33.70 2.18
N GLY A 200 -3.67 32.45 1.83
CA GLY A 200 -2.31 31.86 1.82
C GLY A 200 -1.41 32.60 0.82
N THR A 201 -0.44 33.30 1.36
CA THR A 201 0.58 34.14 0.72
C THR A 201 1.09 33.55 -0.60
N GLU A 202 0.97 34.35 -1.68
CA GLU A 202 1.78 34.16 -2.88
C GLU A 202 3.25 33.93 -2.49
N PRO A 203 3.95 33.01 -3.11
CA PRO A 203 5.38 32.90 -2.95
C PRO A 203 6.00 34.23 -3.38
N GLN A 204 6.62 34.92 -2.44
CA GLN A 204 7.38 36.16 -2.75
C GLN A 204 8.48 35.81 -3.74
N PRO A 205 8.74 36.67 -4.75
CA PRO A 205 9.65 36.41 -5.84
C PRO A 205 11.12 36.24 -5.41
#